data_6f094bdd743554b67184b793a798ef9e
#
_entry.id   6f094bdd743554b67184b793a798ef9e
#
_cell.length_a   1.000
_cell.length_b   1.000
_cell.length_c   1.000
_cell.angle_alpha   90.00
_cell.angle_beta   90.00
_cell.angle_gamma   90.00
#
_symmetry.space_group_name_H-M   'P 1'
#
loop_
_entity.id
_entity.type
_entity.pdbx_description
1 polymer ?
#
loop_
_entity_poly.entity_id
_entity_poly.type
_entity_poly.pdbx_seq_one_letter_code
_entity_poly.pdbx_strand_id
1 'polypeptide(L)'
;MKKCNLTENNTRYKHLIMQITGTHFNYYLICHRKLWLFANGIQMEHTSDAVYEGKLIHETSYDRRSDKYREIEMNGIKIDYFEPRNRIVHEIKKSDKRSEAHQWQLKYYLYVLEQNGVKECTGLLEYPRLHKTEEVLLTTPDRDAIREMVVAIKTIINNDVCPPKLPRSKCKNCSYFDFCHSGEE
;
A
#
# COMPACT_ATOMS: atom_id res chain seq x y z
N MET A 1 4.92 0.86 -47.65
CA MET A 1 3.98 1.10 -46.55
C MET A 1 4.66 0.70 -45.25
N LYS A 2 5.16 1.66 -44.45
CA LYS A 2 5.81 1.41 -43.16
C LYS A 2 4.72 1.34 -42.09
N LYS A 3 4.54 0.18 -41.44
CA LYS A 3 3.68 0.06 -40.27
C LYS A 3 4.32 0.82 -39.09
N CYS A 4 3.58 1.75 -38.54
CA CYS A 4 3.98 2.55 -37.40
C CYS A 4 3.96 1.70 -36.14
N ASN A 5 5.14 1.42 -35.54
CA ASN A 5 5.30 0.73 -34.27
C ASN A 5 5.02 1.70 -33.11
N LEU A 6 3.74 2.02 -32.86
CA LEU A 6 3.31 2.90 -31.77
C LEU A 6 3.07 2.16 -30.43
N THR A 7 3.13 0.83 -30.41
CA THR A 7 2.81 0.03 -29.22
C THR A 7 3.97 -0.20 -28.27
N GLU A 8 5.21 -0.28 -28.74
CA GLU A 8 6.38 -0.55 -27.87
C GLU A 8 6.84 0.66 -27.04
N ASN A 9 6.69 1.88 -27.55
CA ASN A 9 7.11 3.06 -26.83
C ASN A 9 6.22 3.42 -25.64
N ASN A 10 4.92 3.11 -25.69
CA ASN A 10 3.97 3.49 -24.65
C ASN A 10 4.13 2.66 -23.36
N THR A 11 4.57 1.42 -23.45
CA THR A 11 4.84 0.54 -22.29
C THR A 11 6.11 0.97 -21.56
N ARG A 12 7.16 1.36 -22.30
CA ARG A 12 8.45 1.78 -21.73
C ARG A 12 8.38 3.11 -20.99
N TYR A 13 7.56 4.06 -21.45
CA TYR A 13 7.35 5.34 -20.75
C TYR A 13 6.46 5.20 -19.51
N LYS A 14 5.54 4.25 -19.47
CA LYS A 14 4.65 4.00 -18.33
C LYS A 14 5.41 3.54 -17.08
N HIS A 15 6.53 2.82 -17.26
CA HIS A 15 7.37 2.29 -16.17
C HIS A 15 8.35 3.32 -15.58
N LEU A 16 8.72 4.37 -16.33
CA LEU A 16 9.70 5.37 -15.88
C LEU A 16 9.15 6.37 -14.85
N ILE A 17 7.83 6.50 -14.70
CA ILE A 17 7.17 7.52 -13.87
C ILE A 17 6.22 6.90 -12.83
N MET A 18 6.20 5.57 -12.65
CA MET A 18 5.29 4.98 -11.67
C MET A 18 5.68 5.40 -10.25
N GLN A 19 4.83 6.21 -9.66
CA GLN A 19 4.97 6.64 -8.28
C GLN A 19 4.65 5.47 -7.35
N ILE A 20 5.55 5.16 -6.42
CA ILE A 20 5.32 4.13 -5.41
C ILE A 20 4.27 4.63 -4.42
N THR A 21 3.28 3.81 -4.14
CA THR A 21 2.18 4.11 -3.22
C THR A 21 2.31 3.29 -1.94
N GLY A 22 1.56 3.67 -0.90
CA GLY A 22 1.45 2.87 0.32
C GLY A 22 0.93 1.46 0.07
N THR A 23 0.05 1.28 -0.93
CA THR A 23 -0.44 -0.03 -1.36
C THR A 23 0.68 -0.89 -1.95
N HIS A 24 1.60 -0.31 -2.74
CA HIS A 24 2.76 -1.03 -3.23
C HIS A 24 3.64 -1.53 -2.08
N PHE A 25 3.89 -0.70 -1.06
CA PHE A 25 4.63 -1.10 0.14
C PHE A 25 3.95 -2.26 0.87
N ASN A 26 2.65 -2.13 1.11
CA ASN A 26 1.87 -3.17 1.77
C ASN A 26 1.95 -4.50 0.99
N TYR A 27 1.73 -4.45 -0.33
CA TYR A 27 1.75 -5.66 -1.16
C TYR A 27 3.14 -6.26 -1.32
N TYR A 28 4.20 -5.46 -1.33
CA TYR A 28 5.58 -5.94 -1.32
C TYR A 28 5.85 -6.90 -0.15
N LEU A 29 5.38 -6.53 1.04
CA LEU A 29 5.57 -7.34 2.25
C LEU A 29 4.63 -8.54 2.34
N ILE A 30 3.51 -8.52 1.60
CA ILE A 30 2.50 -9.57 1.65
C ILE A 30 2.71 -10.61 0.55
N CYS A 31 2.84 -10.16 -0.71
CA CYS A 31 2.91 -11.03 -1.88
C CYS A 31 3.42 -10.27 -3.10
N HIS A 32 4.61 -10.62 -3.59
CA HIS A 32 5.20 -9.99 -4.77
C HIS A 32 4.34 -10.17 -6.03
N ARG A 33 3.64 -11.32 -6.17
CA ARG A 33 2.70 -11.53 -7.28
C ARG A 33 1.54 -10.53 -7.21
N LYS A 34 0.96 -10.32 -6.03
CA LYS A 34 -0.12 -9.33 -5.83
C LYS A 34 0.37 -7.91 -6.15
N LEU A 35 1.58 -7.57 -5.70
CA LEU A 35 2.22 -6.30 -6.04
C LEU A 35 2.33 -6.11 -7.55
N TRP A 36 2.84 -7.12 -8.25
CA TRP A 36 3.03 -7.08 -9.71
C TRP A 36 1.70 -6.95 -10.45
N LEU A 37 0.69 -7.75 -10.09
CA LEU A 37 -0.65 -7.71 -10.70
C LEU A 37 -1.29 -6.34 -10.52
N PHE A 38 -1.27 -5.80 -9.30
CA PHE A 38 -1.80 -4.48 -8.99
C PHE A 38 -1.12 -3.38 -9.81
N ALA A 39 0.21 -3.37 -9.86
CA ALA A 39 0.99 -2.40 -10.59
C ALA A 39 0.77 -2.48 -12.12
N ASN A 40 0.45 -3.67 -12.65
CA ASN A 40 0.09 -3.89 -14.05
C ASN A 40 -1.41 -3.70 -14.37
N GLY A 41 -2.16 -3.08 -13.47
CA GLY A 41 -3.56 -2.70 -13.69
C GLY A 41 -4.58 -3.81 -13.43
N ILE A 42 -4.16 -4.97 -12.92
CA ILE A 42 -5.06 -6.06 -12.52
C ILE A 42 -5.44 -5.84 -11.06
N GLN A 43 -6.59 -5.24 -10.81
CA GLN A 43 -7.09 -4.89 -9.48
C GLN A 43 -8.32 -5.73 -9.14
N MET A 44 -8.25 -6.51 -8.06
CA MET A 44 -9.30 -7.42 -7.60
C MET A 44 -9.84 -7.03 -6.21
N GLU A 45 -9.51 -5.82 -5.72
CA GLU A 45 -9.92 -5.35 -4.41
C GLU A 45 -11.44 -5.16 -4.30
N HIS A 46 -12.07 -4.73 -5.38
CA HIS A 46 -13.52 -4.50 -5.46
C HIS A 46 -14.38 -5.77 -5.33
N THR A 47 -13.78 -6.96 -5.49
CA THR A 47 -14.48 -8.25 -5.39
C THR A 47 -14.43 -8.85 -3.99
N SER A 48 -13.81 -8.17 -3.02
CA SER A 48 -13.54 -8.75 -1.70
C SER A 48 -14.40 -8.11 -0.60
N ASP A 49 -15.23 -8.93 0.06
CA ASP A 49 -15.99 -8.53 1.26
C ASP A 49 -15.06 -7.97 2.36
N ALA A 50 -13.85 -8.51 2.48
CA ALA A 50 -12.86 -8.04 3.46
C ALA A 50 -12.39 -6.61 3.18
N VAL A 51 -12.32 -6.19 1.90
CA VAL A 51 -12.01 -4.82 1.50
C VAL A 51 -13.20 -3.90 1.77
N TYR A 52 -14.42 -4.36 1.47
CA TYR A 52 -15.63 -3.60 1.75
C TYR A 52 -15.80 -3.32 3.25
N GLU A 53 -15.63 -4.33 4.11
CA GLU A 53 -15.64 -4.14 5.57
C GLU A 53 -14.53 -3.20 6.06
N GLY A 54 -13.35 -3.25 5.45
CA GLY A 54 -12.25 -2.31 5.75
C GLY A 54 -12.65 -0.87 5.47
N LYS A 55 -13.30 -0.61 4.34
CA LYS A 55 -13.83 0.71 3.97
C LYS A 55 -14.85 1.22 5.01
N LEU A 56 -15.81 0.38 5.39
CA LEU A 56 -16.84 0.76 6.36
C LEU A 56 -16.24 1.13 7.72
N ILE A 57 -15.25 0.37 8.19
CA ILE A 57 -14.53 0.67 9.45
C ILE A 57 -13.83 2.03 9.34
N HIS A 58 -13.16 2.30 8.22
CA HIS A 58 -12.49 3.56 7.97
C HIS A 58 -13.49 4.74 7.99
N GLU A 59 -14.59 4.65 7.27
CA GLU A 59 -15.62 5.69 7.20
C GLU A 59 -16.22 6.02 8.57
N THR A 60 -16.49 5.01 9.40
CA THR A 60 -17.14 5.19 10.72
C THR A 60 -16.16 5.58 11.84
N SER A 61 -14.86 5.35 11.67
CA SER A 61 -13.89 5.60 12.76
C SER A 61 -13.56 7.08 12.98
N TYR A 62 -13.80 7.93 11.98
CA TYR A 62 -13.44 9.36 12.03
C TYR A 62 -14.62 10.34 12.08
N ASP A 63 -15.84 9.88 12.33
CA ASP A 63 -17.05 10.73 12.33
C ASP A 63 -16.97 11.97 13.24
N ARG A 64 -16.13 11.92 14.28
CA ARG A 64 -15.93 13.02 15.22
C ARG A 64 -14.69 13.88 14.93
N ARG A 65 -13.93 13.57 13.88
CA ARG A 65 -12.70 14.30 13.51
C ARG A 65 -12.98 15.27 12.36
N SER A 66 -12.17 16.32 12.26
CA SER A 66 -12.32 17.33 11.21
C SER A 66 -12.10 16.77 9.82
N ASP A 67 -13.05 16.92 8.90
CA ASP A 67 -12.98 16.48 7.51
C ASP A 67 -11.81 17.08 6.74
N LYS A 68 -11.37 18.29 7.13
CA LYS A 68 -10.25 19.00 6.49
C LYS A 68 -8.94 18.20 6.45
N TYR A 69 -8.73 17.27 7.38
CA TYR A 69 -7.50 16.52 7.54
C TYR A 69 -7.67 15.02 7.29
N ARG A 70 -8.82 14.65 6.71
CA ARG A 70 -9.10 13.28 6.27
C ARG A 70 -8.61 13.07 4.85
N GLU A 71 -8.23 11.83 4.55
CA GLU A 71 -7.87 11.38 3.19
C GLU A 71 -6.89 12.31 2.46
N ILE A 72 -5.83 12.73 3.15
CA ILE A 72 -4.80 13.58 2.54
C ILE A 72 -4.00 12.76 1.54
N GLU A 73 -4.04 13.21 0.28
CA GLU A 73 -3.26 12.60 -0.79
C GLU A 73 -2.07 13.47 -1.16
N MET A 74 -0.86 12.89 -1.16
CA MET A 74 0.35 13.53 -1.64
C MET A 74 1.39 12.50 -2.09
N ASN A 75 2.02 12.77 -3.22
CA ASN A 75 3.17 11.99 -3.70
C ASN A 75 2.99 10.46 -3.62
N GLY A 76 1.80 9.94 -3.98
CA GLY A 76 1.48 8.50 -4.01
C GLY A 76 1.08 7.90 -2.67
N ILE A 77 1.03 8.66 -1.60
CA ILE A 77 0.43 8.22 -0.34
C ILE A 77 -0.98 8.80 -0.17
N LYS A 78 -1.84 8.03 0.47
CA LYS A 78 -3.15 8.47 0.96
C LYS A 78 -3.18 8.19 2.44
N ILE A 79 -3.24 9.26 3.24
CA ILE A 79 -3.27 9.24 4.70
C ILE A 79 -4.72 9.25 5.14
N ASP A 80 -5.12 8.32 6.02
CA ASP A 80 -6.49 8.23 6.52
C ASP A 80 -6.89 9.49 7.31
N TYR A 81 -6.04 9.92 8.23
CA TYR A 81 -6.21 11.17 8.96
C TYR A 81 -4.86 11.73 9.44
N PHE A 82 -4.69 13.04 9.34
CA PHE A 82 -3.52 13.75 9.86
C PHE A 82 -3.93 14.72 10.96
N GLU A 83 -3.25 14.68 12.08
CA GLU A 83 -3.42 15.63 13.19
C GLU A 83 -2.29 16.68 13.17
N PRO A 84 -2.53 17.89 12.63
CA PRO A 84 -1.45 18.86 12.38
C PRO A 84 -0.78 19.39 13.65
N ARG A 85 -1.53 19.54 14.73
CA ARG A 85 -1.02 20.13 15.99
C ARG A 85 0.06 19.24 16.61
N ASN A 86 -0.19 17.94 16.63
CA ASN A 86 0.69 16.94 17.23
C ASN A 86 1.56 16.23 16.18
N ARG A 87 1.36 16.53 14.88
CA ARG A 87 2.02 15.89 13.75
C ARG A 87 1.86 14.37 13.75
N ILE A 88 0.64 13.90 14.03
CA ILE A 88 0.31 12.48 14.08
C ILE A 88 -0.39 12.07 12.79
N VAL A 89 0.14 11.01 12.16
CA VAL A 89 -0.47 10.31 11.03
C VAL A 89 -1.23 9.11 11.57
N HIS A 90 -2.53 9.08 11.36
CA HIS A 90 -3.38 7.97 11.76
C HIS A 90 -3.65 7.05 10.57
N GLU A 91 -3.54 5.77 10.79
CA GLU A 91 -3.83 4.72 9.82
C GLU A 91 -4.71 3.66 10.49
N ILE A 92 -5.89 3.40 9.93
CA ILE A 92 -6.84 2.42 10.46
C ILE A 92 -6.71 1.09 9.76
N LYS A 93 -6.70 0.01 10.53
CA LYS A 93 -6.66 -1.36 10.02
C LYS A 93 -7.74 -2.24 10.67
N LYS A 94 -8.34 -3.12 9.86
CA LYS A 94 -9.37 -4.06 10.32
C LYS A 94 -8.85 -5.06 11.33
N SER A 95 -7.59 -5.51 11.19
CA SER A 95 -6.96 -6.51 12.05
C SER A 95 -5.45 -6.33 12.08
N ASP A 96 -4.80 -6.89 13.10
CA ASP A 96 -3.35 -6.84 13.28
C ASP A 96 -2.59 -8.05 12.70
N LYS A 97 -3.28 -8.96 11.99
CA LYS A 97 -2.69 -10.18 11.40
C LYS A 97 -1.49 -9.92 10.48
N ARG A 98 -1.34 -8.69 9.98
CA ARG A 98 -0.26 -8.24 9.12
C ARG A 98 0.37 -6.96 9.66
N SER A 99 0.50 -6.86 10.97
CA SER A 99 1.00 -5.69 11.70
C SER A 99 2.32 -5.16 11.12
N GLU A 100 3.27 -6.03 10.78
CA GLU A 100 4.54 -5.64 10.16
C GLU A 100 4.33 -4.88 8.84
N ALA A 101 3.47 -5.38 7.94
CA ALA A 101 3.18 -4.71 6.68
C ALA A 101 2.47 -3.36 6.89
N HIS A 102 1.62 -3.27 7.90
CA HIS A 102 0.95 -2.02 8.27
C HIS A 102 1.95 -0.99 8.84
N GLN A 103 2.88 -1.43 9.69
CA GLN A 103 3.93 -0.58 10.25
C GLN A 103 4.82 -0.02 9.14
N TRP A 104 5.27 -0.85 8.20
CA TRP A 104 6.10 -0.40 7.09
C TRP A 104 5.36 0.52 6.12
N GLN A 105 4.07 0.29 5.89
CA GLN A 105 3.23 1.21 5.12
C GLN A 105 3.19 2.59 5.80
N LEU A 106 2.97 2.62 7.11
CA LEU A 106 2.92 3.88 7.87
C LEU A 106 4.30 4.55 7.95
N LYS A 107 5.39 3.80 8.15
CA LYS A 107 6.76 4.33 8.07
C LYS A 107 7.05 4.95 6.71
N TYR A 108 6.55 4.35 5.62
CA TYR A 108 6.67 4.93 4.29
C TYR A 108 5.91 6.26 4.18
N TYR A 109 4.73 6.38 4.78
CA TYR A 109 4.01 7.66 4.83
C TYR A 109 4.81 8.73 5.56
N LEU A 110 5.35 8.40 6.73
CA LEU A 110 6.20 9.31 7.49
C LEU A 110 7.44 9.74 6.69
N TYR A 111 8.06 8.81 5.96
CA TYR A 111 9.19 9.09 5.08
C TYR A 111 8.80 10.06 3.95
N VAL A 112 7.68 9.85 3.28
CA VAL A 112 7.20 10.74 2.21
C VAL A 112 6.89 12.13 2.75
N LEU A 113 6.25 12.23 3.92
CA LEU A 113 6.01 13.52 4.60
C LEU A 113 7.32 14.27 4.88
N GLU A 114 8.32 13.57 5.43
CA GLU A 114 9.63 14.13 5.72
C GLU A 114 10.32 14.65 4.45
N GLN A 115 10.28 13.89 3.33
CA GLN A 115 10.82 14.33 2.04
C GLN A 115 10.11 15.57 1.47
N ASN A 116 8.87 15.82 1.89
CA ASN A 116 8.07 16.99 1.51
C ASN A 116 8.11 18.12 2.56
N GLY A 117 9.05 18.07 3.50
CA GLY A 117 9.28 19.12 4.49
C GLY A 117 8.45 19.04 5.77
N VAL A 118 7.56 18.04 5.90
CA VAL A 118 6.77 17.81 7.12
C VAL A 118 7.55 16.84 8.03
N LYS A 119 8.40 17.40 8.87
CA LYS A 119 9.32 16.63 9.73
C LYS A 119 8.71 16.29 11.09
N GLU A 120 9.35 15.34 11.78
CA GLU A 120 9.02 14.95 13.17
C GLU A 120 7.56 14.47 13.32
N CYS A 121 7.06 13.76 12.31
CA CYS A 121 5.76 13.10 12.40
C CYS A 121 5.87 11.75 13.10
N THR A 122 4.85 11.44 13.91
CA THR A 122 4.63 10.13 14.52
C THR A 122 3.47 9.45 13.83
N GLY A 123 3.56 8.14 13.63
CA GLY A 123 2.48 7.32 13.12
C GLY A 123 1.67 6.68 14.24
N LEU A 124 0.38 6.50 14.04
CA LEU A 124 -0.52 5.79 14.94
C LEU A 124 -1.33 4.77 14.15
N LEU A 125 -1.06 3.48 14.37
CA LEU A 125 -1.88 2.38 13.84
C LEU A 125 -3.03 2.12 14.79
N GLU A 126 -4.25 2.21 14.27
CA GLU A 126 -5.45 1.97 15.02
C GLU A 126 -6.17 0.71 14.54
N TYR A 127 -6.49 -0.20 15.47
CA TYR A 127 -7.25 -1.42 15.24
C TYR A 127 -8.57 -1.35 16.04
N PRO A 128 -9.61 -0.65 15.56
CA PRO A 128 -10.81 -0.36 16.35
C PRO A 128 -11.52 -1.60 16.88
N ARG A 129 -11.57 -2.69 16.09
CA ARG A 129 -12.19 -3.96 16.52
C ARG A 129 -11.44 -4.66 17.65
N LEU A 130 -10.16 -4.34 17.84
CA LEU A 130 -9.31 -4.94 18.87
C LEU A 130 -9.09 -3.97 20.04
N HIS A 131 -9.65 -2.76 19.99
CA HIS A 131 -9.38 -1.68 20.94
C HIS A 131 -7.88 -1.47 21.16
N LYS A 132 -7.09 -1.58 20.07
CA LYS A 132 -5.63 -1.57 20.11
C LYS A 132 -5.11 -0.41 19.27
N THR A 133 -4.07 0.24 19.78
CA THR A 133 -3.34 1.31 19.10
C THR A 133 -1.85 1.05 19.26
N GLU A 134 -1.10 1.26 18.18
CA GLU A 134 0.37 1.10 18.15
C GLU A 134 1.01 2.38 17.62
N GLU A 135 1.98 2.89 18.36
CA GLU A 135 2.81 4.02 17.92
C GLU A 135 3.90 3.53 16.97
N VAL A 136 4.15 4.28 15.89
CA VAL A 136 5.14 3.99 14.87
C VAL A 136 6.05 5.19 14.65
N LEU A 137 7.33 5.02 14.92
CA LEU A 137 8.35 6.04 14.69
C LEU A 137 9.17 5.70 13.44
N LEU A 138 9.68 6.73 12.78
CA LEU A 138 10.60 6.60 11.66
C LEU A 138 12.04 6.81 12.15
N THR A 139 12.79 5.73 12.20
CA THR A 139 14.21 5.75 12.61
C THR A 139 15.16 5.91 11.42
N THR A 140 16.44 6.18 11.68
CA THR A 140 17.46 6.25 10.62
C THR A 140 17.62 4.93 9.87
N PRO A 141 17.70 3.74 10.52
CA PRO A 141 17.69 2.46 9.82
C PRO A 141 16.43 2.23 8.97
N ASP A 142 15.26 2.71 9.42
CA ASP A 142 14.02 2.58 8.63
C ASP A 142 14.11 3.35 7.31
N ARG A 143 14.73 4.53 7.31
CA ARG A 143 14.92 5.33 6.08
C ARG A 143 15.79 4.60 5.06
N ASP A 144 16.84 3.93 5.52
CA ASP A 144 17.70 3.11 4.66
C ASP A 144 16.93 1.92 4.09
N ALA A 145 16.23 1.19 4.95
CA ALA A 145 15.38 0.06 4.54
C ALA A 145 14.28 0.48 3.55
N ILE A 146 13.63 1.64 3.75
CA ILE A 146 12.64 2.16 2.81
C ILE A 146 13.26 2.41 1.43
N ARG A 147 14.46 2.98 1.36
CA ARG A 147 15.15 3.21 0.08
C ARG A 147 15.43 1.90 -0.65
N GLU A 148 15.88 0.88 0.07
CA GLU A 148 16.09 -0.47 -0.49
C GLU A 148 14.79 -1.11 -0.96
N MET A 149 13.72 -1.03 -0.15
CA MET A 149 12.39 -1.53 -0.52
C MET A 149 11.85 -0.84 -1.77
N VAL A 150 12.03 0.48 -1.92
CA VAL A 150 11.61 1.22 -3.13
C VAL A 150 12.30 0.67 -4.36
N VAL A 151 13.60 0.38 -4.28
CA VAL A 151 14.35 -0.24 -5.39
C VAL A 151 13.81 -1.64 -5.71
N ALA A 152 13.61 -2.46 -4.68
CA ALA A 152 13.09 -3.82 -4.84
C ALA A 152 11.66 -3.83 -5.42
N ILE A 153 10.78 -2.95 -4.94
CA ILE A 153 9.42 -2.76 -5.48
C ILE A 153 9.50 -2.41 -6.96
N LYS A 154 10.31 -1.41 -7.34
CA LYS A 154 10.49 -1.03 -8.75
C LYS A 154 11.01 -2.18 -9.61
N THR A 155 11.93 -2.98 -9.10
CA THR A 155 12.45 -4.16 -9.80
C THR A 155 11.33 -5.17 -10.06
N ILE A 156 10.48 -5.43 -9.06
CA ILE A 156 9.37 -6.38 -9.21
C ILE A 156 8.33 -5.89 -10.22
N ILE A 157 7.88 -4.63 -10.09
CA ILE A 157 6.80 -4.11 -10.94
C ILE A 157 7.21 -3.91 -12.40
N ASN A 158 8.51 -3.71 -12.65
CA ASN A 158 9.07 -3.56 -14.00
C ASN A 158 9.53 -4.89 -14.62
N ASN A 159 9.38 -6.00 -13.92
CA ASN A 159 9.72 -7.31 -14.47
C ASN A 159 8.62 -7.76 -15.45
N ASP A 160 9.00 -8.24 -16.62
CA ASP A 160 8.07 -8.78 -17.63
C ASP A 160 7.41 -10.08 -17.15
N VAL A 161 8.03 -10.79 -16.20
CA VAL A 161 7.56 -12.07 -15.67
C VAL A 161 6.84 -11.86 -14.35
N CYS A 162 5.57 -12.28 -14.30
CA CYS A 162 4.79 -12.27 -13.08
C CYS A 162 5.39 -13.20 -12.01
N PRO A 163 5.65 -12.72 -10.78
CA PRO A 163 6.19 -13.57 -9.72
C PRO A 163 5.34 -14.81 -9.42
N PRO A 164 5.94 -15.89 -8.90
CA PRO A 164 5.24 -17.15 -8.62
C PRO A 164 4.15 -16.98 -7.57
N LYS A 165 3.15 -17.88 -7.61
CA LYS A 165 2.08 -17.94 -6.63
C LYS A 165 2.61 -18.37 -5.26
N LEU A 166 2.05 -17.82 -4.18
CA LEU A 166 2.20 -18.37 -2.84
C LEU A 166 1.35 -19.64 -2.70
N PRO A 167 1.66 -20.53 -1.72
CA PRO A 167 0.84 -21.68 -1.43
C PRO A 167 -0.63 -21.30 -1.17
N ARG A 168 -1.56 -22.12 -1.67
CA ARG A 168 -3.02 -21.88 -1.57
C ARG A 168 -3.49 -21.58 -0.15
N SER A 169 -2.89 -22.25 0.86
CA SER A 169 -3.18 -22.03 2.28
C SER A 169 -2.94 -20.58 2.74
N LYS A 170 -1.94 -19.91 2.19
CA LYS A 170 -1.62 -18.49 2.50
C LYS A 170 -2.53 -17.50 1.77
N CYS A 171 -3.24 -17.94 0.74
CA CYS A 171 -4.03 -17.09 -0.14
C CYS A 171 -5.54 -17.09 0.13
N LYS A 172 -6.06 -17.94 1.04
CA LYS A 172 -7.51 -18.17 1.27
C LYS A 172 -8.37 -16.89 1.43
N ASN A 173 -7.80 -15.84 2.03
CA ASN A 173 -8.51 -14.58 2.27
C ASN A 173 -7.93 -13.43 1.39
N CYS A 174 -7.32 -13.76 0.26
CA CYS A 174 -6.76 -12.80 -0.65
C CYS A 174 -7.79 -12.44 -1.74
N SER A 175 -7.98 -11.16 -2.03
CA SER A 175 -8.86 -10.71 -3.12
C SER A 175 -8.47 -11.25 -4.51
N TYR A 176 -7.25 -11.71 -4.67
CA TYR A 176 -6.74 -12.33 -5.90
C TYR A 176 -6.80 -13.86 -5.88
N PHE A 177 -7.45 -14.48 -4.87
CA PHE A 177 -7.44 -15.94 -4.71
C PHE A 177 -7.97 -16.65 -5.95
N ASP A 178 -9.16 -16.31 -6.40
CA ASP A 178 -9.79 -16.94 -7.56
C ASP A 178 -8.99 -16.70 -8.84
N PHE A 179 -8.47 -15.47 -9.03
CA PHE A 179 -7.61 -15.15 -10.16
C PHE A 179 -6.32 -15.98 -10.19
N CYS A 180 -5.68 -16.18 -9.03
CA CYS A 180 -4.40 -16.91 -8.94
C CYS A 180 -4.56 -18.43 -8.96
N HIS A 181 -5.70 -18.96 -8.49
CA HIS A 181 -5.92 -20.39 -8.26
C HIS A 181 -7.12 -20.96 -9.05
N SER A 182 -7.68 -20.19 -9.99
CA SER A 182 -8.68 -20.71 -10.93
C SER A 182 -8.08 -21.85 -11.79
N GLY A 183 -8.78 -22.98 -11.87
CA GLY A 183 -8.32 -24.17 -12.61
C GLY A 183 -7.39 -25.10 -11.83
N GLU A 184 -7.17 -24.88 -10.54
CA GLU A 184 -6.51 -25.84 -9.63
C GLU A 184 -7.60 -26.54 -8.82
N GLU A 185 -8.01 -27.74 -9.19
CA GLU A 185 -8.83 -28.66 -8.39
C GLU A 185 -7.97 -29.45 -7.40
#